data_abb4ddee1f2d3c046408e3c296eb6842
#
_entry.id   abb4ddee1f2d3c046408e3c296eb6842
#
_cell.length_a   1.000
_cell.length_b   1.000
_cell.length_c   1.000
_cell.angle_alpha   90.00
_cell.angle_beta   90.00
_cell.angle_gamma   90.00
#
_symmetry.space_group_name_H-M   'P 1'
#
loop_
_entity.id
_entity.type
_entity.pdbx_description
1 polymer ?
#
loop_
_entity_poly.entity_id
_entity_poly.type
_entity_poly.pdbx_seq_one_letter_code
_entity_poly.pdbx_strand_id
1 'polypeptide(L)'
;EAGGPEVIACTVEKPTLETSNIMMKHKDIALLVATGGPGVVTAVLSSGKRGIGAGAGNPPALVDETADIRKAAEDIVNGCTFDNNLPCIAEKEIVAVDSVADELMHYMINEQGCYRISQEEQEKLTSVVLTPKGLNRKCVGRSAKALLAMIGIDVPDNIRCIVFEGEKEHPLISEELMMPVLGMVRAKDFDEAVEKAVWLEHGNRHSAHIHSKNVDNITKYAKAIDTAILVKNAPSYAALGFGGEGYCTFTIASRTGEGLTSASAFTKRRRCVMSDSLCIR
;
A
#
# COMPACT_ATOMS: atom_id res chain seq x y z
N GLU A 1 -9.31 26.01 -18.79
CA GLU A 1 -8.43 25.89 -19.96
C GLU A 1 -8.76 24.63 -20.78
N ALA A 2 -9.13 23.52 -20.13
CA ALA A 2 -9.51 22.26 -20.79
C ALA A 2 -10.98 22.23 -21.26
N GLY A 3 -11.73 23.32 -21.12
CA GLY A 3 -13.13 23.42 -21.57
C GLY A 3 -14.16 22.74 -20.68
N GLY A 4 -13.79 22.36 -19.46
CA GLY A 4 -14.74 21.81 -18.48
C GLY A 4 -15.66 22.88 -17.89
N PRO A 5 -16.86 22.48 -17.37
CA PRO A 5 -17.74 23.39 -16.65
C PRO A 5 -17.07 23.99 -15.41
N GLU A 6 -17.41 25.22 -15.04
CA GLU A 6 -16.84 25.89 -13.85
C GLU A 6 -17.07 25.13 -12.54
N VAL A 7 -18.17 24.38 -12.45
CA VAL A 7 -18.56 23.61 -11.25
C VAL A 7 -18.31 22.10 -11.39
N ILE A 8 -17.31 21.70 -12.18
CA ILE A 8 -17.03 20.28 -12.41
C ILE A 8 -16.52 19.56 -11.14
N ALA A 9 -15.93 20.31 -10.21
CA ALA A 9 -15.47 19.80 -8.92
C ALA A 9 -16.06 20.65 -7.80
N CYS A 10 -16.74 20.01 -6.86
CA CYS A 10 -17.39 20.67 -5.72
C CYS A 10 -17.04 19.95 -4.42
N THR A 11 -17.13 20.67 -3.32
CA THR A 11 -16.99 20.12 -1.96
C THR A 11 -18.08 20.63 -1.06
N VAL A 12 -18.32 19.92 0.05
CA VAL A 12 -19.21 20.41 1.11
C VAL A 12 -18.46 21.37 2.03
N GLU A 13 -19.10 22.45 2.43
CA GLU A 13 -18.48 23.47 3.28
C GLU A 13 -18.03 22.91 4.63
N LYS A 14 -18.87 22.05 5.25
CA LYS A 14 -18.58 21.40 6.54
C LYS A 14 -18.73 19.88 6.40
N PRO A 15 -17.64 19.14 6.17
CA PRO A 15 -17.70 17.70 6.06
C PRO A 15 -17.98 17.07 7.45
N THR A 16 -19.03 16.27 7.52
CA THR A 16 -19.43 15.50 8.70
C THR A 16 -19.84 14.09 8.28
N LEU A 17 -19.95 13.16 9.22
CA LEU A 17 -20.51 11.83 8.96
C LEU A 17 -21.95 11.92 8.43
N GLU A 18 -22.74 12.89 8.93
CA GLU A 18 -24.09 13.11 8.47
C GLU A 18 -24.12 13.56 7.00
N THR A 19 -23.33 14.56 6.62
CA THR A 19 -23.25 15.01 5.24
C THR A 19 -22.75 13.91 4.30
N SER A 20 -21.80 13.09 4.75
CA SER A 20 -21.33 11.92 4.00
C SER A 20 -22.46 10.91 3.77
N ASN A 21 -23.25 10.61 4.79
CA ASN A 21 -24.41 9.71 4.69
C ASN A 21 -25.51 10.25 3.75
N ILE A 22 -25.75 11.58 3.79
CA ILE A 22 -26.68 12.24 2.86
C ILE A 22 -26.18 12.08 1.43
N MET A 23 -24.89 12.37 1.17
CA MET A 23 -24.27 12.22 -0.15
C MET A 23 -24.36 10.77 -0.67
N MET A 24 -24.04 9.78 0.18
CA MET A 24 -24.10 8.36 -0.21
C MET A 24 -25.52 7.94 -0.65
N LYS A 25 -26.57 8.57 -0.09
CA LYS A 25 -27.97 8.26 -0.43
C LYS A 25 -28.57 9.19 -1.49
N HIS A 26 -27.90 10.29 -1.84
CA HIS A 26 -28.47 11.32 -2.71
C HIS A 26 -28.74 10.77 -4.13
N LYS A 27 -29.97 10.95 -4.61
CA LYS A 27 -30.45 10.36 -5.89
C LYS A 27 -29.62 10.74 -7.11
N ASP A 28 -29.02 11.91 -7.12
CA ASP A 28 -28.27 12.44 -8.26
C ASP A 28 -26.79 12.02 -8.25
N ILE A 29 -26.33 11.31 -7.20
CA ILE A 29 -24.99 10.72 -7.15
C ILE A 29 -25.07 9.29 -7.70
N ALA A 30 -24.46 9.05 -8.85
CA ALA A 30 -24.51 7.77 -9.55
C ALA A 30 -23.42 6.79 -9.16
N LEU A 31 -22.26 7.27 -8.72
CA LEU A 31 -21.08 6.48 -8.37
C LEU A 31 -20.46 7.05 -7.09
N LEU A 32 -20.13 6.16 -6.19
CA LEU A 32 -19.38 6.47 -4.95
C LEU A 32 -17.97 5.93 -5.07
N VAL A 33 -16.99 6.75 -4.70
CA VAL A 33 -15.59 6.35 -4.61
C VAL A 33 -15.09 6.68 -3.22
N ALA A 34 -14.57 5.69 -2.51
CA ALA A 34 -14.05 5.88 -1.16
C ALA A 34 -12.69 5.18 -1.00
N THR A 35 -11.75 5.90 -0.43
CA THR A 35 -10.48 5.36 0.07
C THR A 35 -10.41 5.59 1.56
N GLY A 36 -10.12 4.54 2.34
CA GLY A 36 -10.03 4.66 3.78
C GLY A 36 -10.26 3.36 4.53
N GLY A 37 -10.47 3.46 5.84
CA GLY A 37 -10.65 2.29 6.69
C GLY A 37 -11.90 1.45 6.37
N PRO A 38 -12.00 0.22 6.94
CA PRO A 38 -13.06 -0.75 6.61
C PRO A 38 -14.48 -0.21 6.74
N GLY A 39 -14.71 0.71 7.69
CA GLY A 39 -16.04 1.28 7.94
C GLY A 39 -16.57 2.11 6.78
N VAL A 40 -15.76 2.98 6.18
CA VAL A 40 -16.20 3.81 5.07
C VAL A 40 -16.37 2.99 3.79
N VAL A 41 -15.49 2.02 3.56
CA VAL A 41 -15.59 1.09 2.42
C VAL A 41 -16.90 0.28 2.52
N THR A 42 -17.17 -0.28 3.69
CA THR A 42 -18.43 -1.01 3.93
C THR A 42 -19.66 -0.13 3.72
N ALA A 43 -19.64 1.13 4.20
CA ALA A 43 -20.74 2.06 4.00
C ALA A 43 -21.00 2.34 2.52
N VAL A 44 -19.94 2.55 1.72
CA VAL A 44 -20.07 2.76 0.28
C VAL A 44 -20.61 1.52 -0.43
N LEU A 45 -20.05 0.35 -0.16
CA LEU A 45 -20.49 -0.90 -0.78
C LEU A 45 -21.92 -1.30 -0.38
N SER A 46 -22.36 -0.93 0.81
CA SER A 46 -23.71 -1.17 1.33
C SER A 46 -24.74 -0.10 0.95
N SER A 47 -24.34 0.95 0.25
CA SER A 47 -25.19 2.10 -0.09
C SER A 47 -26.34 1.79 -1.08
N GLY A 48 -26.23 0.65 -1.77
CA GLY A 48 -27.13 0.30 -2.88
C GLY A 48 -26.78 0.99 -4.21
N LYS A 49 -25.70 1.76 -4.26
CA LYS A 49 -25.17 2.40 -5.46
C LYS A 49 -23.94 1.68 -6.00
N ARG A 50 -23.57 1.99 -7.22
CA ARG A 50 -22.24 1.59 -7.72
C ARG A 50 -21.18 2.24 -6.85
N GLY A 51 -20.33 1.44 -6.22
CA GLY A 51 -19.27 1.88 -5.32
C GLY A 51 -17.91 1.33 -5.73
N ILE A 52 -16.88 2.16 -5.59
CA ILE A 52 -15.47 1.77 -5.67
C ILE A 52 -14.90 2.04 -4.30
N GLY A 53 -14.47 0.99 -3.62
CA GLY A 53 -13.91 1.07 -2.27
C GLY A 53 -12.47 0.59 -2.25
N ALA A 54 -11.54 1.43 -1.80
CA ALA A 54 -10.16 1.06 -1.51
C ALA A 54 -9.97 1.03 0.01
N GLY A 55 -9.64 -0.16 0.53
CA GLY A 55 -9.50 -0.42 1.96
C GLY A 55 -8.09 -0.21 2.48
N ALA A 56 -7.89 -0.60 3.74
CA ALA A 56 -6.58 -0.71 4.36
C ALA A 56 -5.75 -1.81 3.68
N GLY A 57 -4.43 -1.68 3.69
CA GLY A 57 -3.51 -2.68 3.18
C GLY A 57 -2.31 -2.82 4.10
N ASN A 58 -1.80 -4.03 4.21
CA ASN A 58 -0.49 -4.30 4.80
C ASN A 58 0.33 -5.08 3.77
N PRO A 59 0.91 -4.37 2.76
CA PRO A 59 1.55 -5.00 1.62
C PRO A 59 2.93 -5.56 1.94
N PRO A 60 3.11 -6.89 1.95
CA PRO A 60 4.41 -7.51 2.17
C PRO A 60 5.28 -7.44 0.93
N ALA A 61 6.58 -7.21 1.14
CA ALA A 61 7.63 -7.33 0.14
C ALA A 61 8.40 -8.64 0.34
N LEU A 62 8.14 -9.65 -0.49
CA LEU A 62 8.83 -10.92 -0.46
C LEU A 62 10.11 -10.87 -1.29
N VAL A 63 11.23 -11.33 -0.71
CA VAL A 63 12.54 -11.39 -1.37
C VAL A 63 13.05 -12.82 -1.32
N ASP A 64 13.23 -13.46 -2.49
CA ASP A 64 13.78 -14.80 -2.59
C ASP A 64 15.26 -14.81 -2.99
N GLU A 65 15.88 -15.99 -2.94
CA GLU A 65 17.30 -16.22 -3.24
C GLU A 65 17.70 -15.94 -4.68
N THR A 66 16.73 -15.74 -5.59
CA THR A 66 17.00 -15.44 -7.00
C THR A 66 16.96 -13.96 -7.32
N ALA A 67 16.58 -13.13 -6.35
CA ALA A 67 16.46 -11.69 -6.51
C ALA A 67 17.81 -11.02 -6.81
N ASP A 68 17.76 -9.84 -7.40
CA ASP A 68 18.86 -8.88 -7.37
C ASP A 68 18.77 -8.13 -6.03
N ILE A 69 19.53 -8.59 -5.04
CA ILE A 69 19.35 -8.16 -3.65
C ILE A 69 19.64 -6.66 -3.47
N ARG A 70 20.65 -6.14 -4.17
CA ARG A 70 20.97 -4.71 -4.10
C ARG A 70 19.84 -3.87 -4.69
N LYS A 71 19.31 -4.29 -5.83
CA LYS A 71 18.14 -3.64 -6.45
C LYS A 71 16.89 -3.79 -5.59
N ALA A 72 16.67 -4.96 -4.97
CA ALA A 72 15.55 -5.17 -4.08
C ALA A 72 15.60 -4.22 -2.87
N ALA A 73 16.78 -4.01 -2.27
CA ALA A 73 16.96 -3.04 -1.20
C ALA A 73 16.60 -1.61 -1.63
N GLU A 74 17.07 -1.20 -2.81
CA GLU A 74 16.75 0.12 -3.39
C GLU A 74 15.25 0.28 -3.65
N ASP A 75 14.63 -0.67 -4.34
CA ASP A 75 13.21 -0.63 -4.69
C ASP A 75 12.32 -0.59 -3.45
N ILE A 76 12.56 -1.47 -2.47
CA ILE A 76 11.77 -1.56 -1.24
C ILE A 76 11.87 -0.26 -0.42
N VAL A 77 13.08 0.29 -0.26
CA VAL A 77 13.24 1.55 0.46
C VAL A 77 12.63 2.71 -0.29
N ASN A 78 12.79 2.77 -1.61
CA ASN A 78 12.16 3.80 -2.44
C ASN A 78 10.63 3.75 -2.37
N GLY A 79 10.03 2.57 -2.44
CA GLY A 79 8.59 2.40 -2.33
C GLY A 79 8.08 2.73 -0.92
N CYS A 80 8.73 2.19 0.12
CA CYS A 80 8.36 2.47 1.51
C CYS A 80 8.45 3.96 1.87
N THR A 81 9.47 4.67 1.37
CA THR A 81 9.70 6.07 1.71
C THR A 81 8.96 7.07 0.82
N PHE A 82 8.31 6.58 -0.24
CA PHE A 82 7.48 7.42 -1.09
C PHE A 82 6.35 8.04 -0.25
N ASP A 83 6.31 9.37 -0.24
CA ASP A 83 5.38 10.17 0.58
C ASP A 83 5.31 9.72 2.05
N ASN A 84 6.47 9.39 2.64
CA ASN A 84 6.60 8.87 4.01
C ASN A 84 5.66 7.68 4.31
N ASN A 85 5.49 6.77 3.35
CA ASN A 85 4.65 5.57 3.47
C ASN A 85 3.14 5.86 3.60
N LEU A 86 2.65 7.01 3.18
CA LEU A 86 1.22 7.32 3.18
C LEU A 86 0.41 6.49 2.17
N PRO A 87 0.93 6.18 0.96
CA PRO A 87 0.19 5.32 0.05
C PRO A 87 -0.03 3.92 0.64
N CYS A 88 -1.28 3.45 0.58
CA CYS A 88 -1.67 2.14 1.11
C CYS A 88 -1.04 0.96 0.36
N ILE A 89 -0.47 1.18 -0.82
CA ILE A 89 0.28 0.19 -1.59
C ILE A 89 1.76 0.09 -1.20
N ALA A 90 2.29 1.06 -0.43
CA ALA A 90 3.70 1.11 -0.08
C ALA A 90 4.09 -0.14 0.74
N GLU A 91 5.32 -0.59 0.58
CA GLU A 91 5.89 -1.69 1.34
C GLU A 91 5.77 -1.40 2.84
N LYS A 92 5.14 -2.30 3.59
CA LYS A 92 4.92 -2.16 5.04
C LYS A 92 5.88 -3.04 5.84
N GLU A 93 6.19 -4.22 5.33
CA GLU A 93 7.12 -5.16 5.90
C GLU A 93 7.85 -5.96 4.82
N ILE A 94 8.91 -6.62 5.22
CA ILE A 94 9.74 -7.47 4.36
C ILE A 94 9.66 -8.91 4.84
N VAL A 95 9.47 -9.85 3.92
CA VAL A 95 9.65 -11.27 4.17
C VAL A 95 10.79 -11.75 3.29
N ALA A 96 11.96 -12.00 3.89
CA ALA A 96 13.16 -12.41 3.18
C ALA A 96 13.50 -13.88 3.46
N VAL A 97 13.86 -14.62 2.42
CA VAL A 97 14.48 -15.95 2.61
C VAL A 97 15.81 -15.76 3.34
N ASP A 98 16.07 -16.61 4.34
CA ASP A 98 17.19 -16.45 5.27
C ASP A 98 18.55 -16.32 4.57
N SER A 99 18.75 -17.05 3.47
CA SER A 99 19.98 -17.02 2.68
C SER A 99 20.35 -15.63 2.10
N VAL A 100 19.39 -14.71 1.98
CA VAL A 100 19.59 -13.36 1.40
C VAL A 100 19.27 -12.22 2.38
N ALA A 101 18.73 -12.53 3.54
CA ALA A 101 18.27 -11.53 4.51
C ALA A 101 19.39 -10.62 5.03
N ASP A 102 20.57 -11.17 5.33
CA ASP A 102 21.71 -10.38 5.81
C ASP A 102 22.25 -9.45 4.73
N GLU A 103 22.33 -9.92 3.48
CA GLU A 103 22.79 -9.11 2.36
C GLU A 103 21.78 -7.98 2.05
N LEU A 104 20.48 -8.28 2.10
CA LEU A 104 19.42 -7.28 1.92
C LEU A 104 19.52 -6.19 2.98
N MET A 105 19.61 -6.56 4.26
CA MET A 105 19.76 -5.62 5.37
C MET A 105 21.03 -4.78 5.22
N HIS A 106 22.14 -5.39 4.78
CA HIS A 106 23.39 -4.68 4.53
C HIS A 106 23.21 -3.55 3.51
N TYR A 107 22.59 -3.81 2.35
CA TYR A 107 22.36 -2.79 1.33
C TYR A 107 21.38 -1.71 1.81
N MET A 108 20.33 -2.08 2.52
CA MET A 108 19.38 -1.12 3.07
C MET A 108 20.06 -0.12 4.02
N ILE A 109 20.94 -0.59 4.90
CA ILE A 109 21.63 0.27 5.87
C ILE A 109 22.72 1.11 5.20
N ASN A 110 23.57 0.49 4.40
CA ASN A 110 24.80 1.14 3.93
C ASN A 110 24.60 1.95 2.65
N GLU A 111 23.58 1.66 1.85
CA GLU A 111 23.38 2.31 0.56
C GLU A 111 22.05 3.08 0.45
N GLN A 112 21.02 2.68 1.21
CA GLN A 112 19.68 3.24 1.07
C GLN A 112 19.26 4.21 2.19
N GLY A 113 20.16 4.50 3.13
CA GLY A 113 19.90 5.44 4.21
C GLY A 113 18.91 4.92 5.26
N CYS A 114 18.95 3.63 5.54
CA CYS A 114 18.16 3.04 6.61
C CYS A 114 18.90 3.09 7.95
N TYR A 115 18.19 3.40 9.01
CA TYR A 115 18.66 3.32 10.39
C TYR A 115 18.15 2.04 11.03
N ARG A 116 19.07 1.14 11.45
CA ARG A 116 18.71 -0.09 12.15
C ARG A 116 18.53 0.19 13.64
N ILE A 117 17.32 -0.02 14.15
CA ILE A 117 17.03 0.14 15.57
C ILE A 117 17.32 -1.15 16.36
N SER A 118 17.81 -0.96 17.59
CA SER A 118 18.00 -2.03 18.57
C SER A 118 16.66 -2.51 19.16
N GLN A 119 16.66 -3.62 19.89
CA GLN A 119 15.45 -4.12 20.55
C GLN A 119 14.86 -3.12 21.55
N GLU A 120 15.68 -2.44 22.34
CA GLU A 120 15.23 -1.41 23.27
C GLU A 120 14.56 -0.23 22.53
N GLU A 121 15.13 0.17 21.41
CA GLU A 121 14.58 1.24 20.56
C GLU A 121 13.26 0.81 19.88
N GLN A 122 13.12 -0.48 19.51
CA GLN A 122 11.87 -1.04 18.99
C GLN A 122 10.75 -0.93 20.02
N GLU A 123 11.01 -1.27 21.28
CA GLU A 123 10.05 -1.16 22.38
C GLU A 123 9.60 0.30 22.59
N LYS A 124 10.55 1.24 22.59
CA LYS A 124 10.27 2.67 22.69
C LYS A 124 9.44 3.16 21.50
N LEU A 125 9.84 2.79 20.29
CA LEU A 125 9.13 3.18 19.07
C LEU A 125 7.70 2.60 19.06
N THR A 126 7.54 1.34 19.43
CA THR A 126 6.24 0.68 19.54
C THR A 126 5.30 1.46 20.47
N SER A 127 5.79 1.88 21.65
CA SER A 127 4.99 2.64 22.62
C SER A 127 4.57 4.03 22.14
N VAL A 128 5.34 4.63 21.24
CA VAL A 128 5.04 5.94 20.63
C VAL A 128 4.08 5.80 19.45
N VAL A 129 4.30 4.78 18.62
CA VAL A 129 3.55 4.54 17.38
C VAL A 129 2.19 3.91 17.64
N LEU A 130 2.11 2.98 18.58
CA LEU A 130 0.88 2.27 18.92
C LEU A 130 0.37 2.71 20.29
N THR A 131 -0.91 3.07 20.34
CA THR A 131 -1.62 3.46 21.56
C THR A 131 -2.73 2.45 21.86
N PRO A 132 -3.30 2.43 23.06
CA PRO A 132 -4.47 1.59 23.35
C PRO A 132 -5.69 1.84 22.43
N LYS A 133 -5.68 2.95 21.69
CA LYS A 133 -6.71 3.33 20.71
C LYS A 133 -6.32 2.98 19.26
N GLY A 134 -5.23 2.25 19.06
CA GLY A 134 -4.63 1.93 17.75
C GLY A 134 -3.49 2.87 17.35
N LEU A 135 -3.25 3.01 16.07
CA LEU A 135 -2.16 3.80 15.51
C LEU A 135 -2.20 5.27 15.96
N ASN A 136 -1.07 5.78 16.43
CA ASN A 136 -0.90 7.18 16.81
C ASN A 136 -0.89 8.09 15.58
N ARG A 137 -1.98 8.81 15.35
CA ARG A 137 -2.13 9.71 14.20
C ARG A 137 -1.05 10.78 14.09
N LYS A 138 -0.34 11.10 15.18
CA LYS A 138 0.78 12.07 15.15
C LYS A 138 2.02 11.52 14.46
N CYS A 139 2.13 10.20 14.35
CA CYS A 139 3.24 9.50 13.69
C CYS A 139 3.00 9.26 12.20
N VAL A 140 1.73 9.22 11.77
CA VAL A 140 1.35 8.97 10.37
C VAL A 140 1.95 10.01 9.43
N GLY A 141 2.63 9.56 8.37
CA GLY A 141 3.27 10.41 7.37
C GLY A 141 4.49 11.17 7.87
N ARG A 142 5.00 10.88 9.07
CA ARG A 142 6.24 11.48 9.57
C ARG A 142 7.46 10.81 8.97
N SER A 143 8.52 11.59 8.76
CA SER A 143 9.81 11.06 8.31
C SER A 143 10.46 10.16 9.38
N ALA A 144 11.35 9.27 8.96
CA ALA A 144 12.12 8.43 9.87
C ALA A 144 12.87 9.26 10.95
N LYS A 145 13.49 10.38 10.55
CA LYS A 145 14.14 11.30 11.48
C LYS A 145 13.18 11.83 12.55
N ALA A 146 11.98 12.24 12.16
CA ALA A 146 10.98 12.74 13.11
C ALA A 146 10.51 11.66 14.09
N LEU A 147 10.34 10.43 13.63
CA LEU A 147 9.98 9.28 14.47
C LEU A 147 11.09 8.93 15.47
N LEU A 148 12.35 8.89 15.01
CA LEU A 148 13.52 8.64 15.85
C LEU A 148 13.69 9.71 16.92
N ALA A 149 13.47 10.99 16.57
CA ALA A 149 13.50 12.08 17.52
C ALA A 149 12.45 11.93 18.66
N MET A 150 11.28 11.32 18.37
CA MET A 150 10.25 11.06 19.39
C MET A 150 10.70 10.05 20.45
N ILE A 151 11.68 9.22 20.14
CA ILE A 151 12.29 8.26 21.09
C ILE A 151 13.69 8.68 21.56
N GLY A 152 14.07 9.95 21.30
CA GLY A 152 15.32 10.55 21.81
C GLY A 152 16.55 10.23 20.96
N ILE A 153 16.40 9.81 19.72
CA ILE A 153 17.49 9.48 18.79
C ILE A 153 17.60 10.62 17.76
N ASP A 154 18.77 11.27 17.72
CA ASP A 154 19.08 12.26 16.67
C ASP A 154 19.89 11.60 15.55
N VAL A 155 19.43 11.77 14.31
CA VAL A 155 20.06 11.23 13.12
C VAL A 155 20.19 12.29 12.04
N PRO A 156 21.16 12.16 11.12
CA PRO A 156 21.31 13.08 10.00
C PRO A 156 20.10 13.02 9.03
N ASP A 157 19.98 14.06 8.19
CA ASP A 157 18.83 14.23 7.28
C ASP A 157 18.76 13.19 6.16
N ASN A 158 19.85 12.48 5.90
CA ASN A 158 19.89 11.42 4.90
C ASN A 158 19.27 10.07 5.37
N ILE A 159 18.86 9.97 6.62
CA ILE A 159 18.12 8.79 7.08
C ILE A 159 16.67 8.83 6.56
N ARG A 160 16.33 7.83 5.75
CA ARG A 160 15.07 7.73 5.02
C ARG A 160 14.07 6.79 5.66
N CYS A 161 14.56 5.68 6.22
CA CYS A 161 13.73 4.59 6.74
C CYS A 161 14.30 4.03 8.03
N ILE A 162 13.44 3.53 8.90
CA ILE A 162 13.79 2.76 10.09
C ILE A 162 13.64 1.28 9.75
N VAL A 163 14.65 0.46 10.08
CA VAL A 163 14.63 -0.98 9.81
C VAL A 163 14.97 -1.78 11.05
N PHE A 164 14.41 -2.98 11.15
CA PHE A 164 14.70 -3.94 12.20
C PHE A 164 14.31 -5.34 11.76
N GLU A 165 14.76 -6.36 12.51
CA GLU A 165 14.32 -7.75 12.34
C GLU A 165 13.37 -8.12 13.49
N GLY A 166 12.34 -8.91 13.17
CA GLY A 166 11.40 -9.39 14.16
C GLY A 166 10.53 -10.54 13.65
N GLU A 167 9.71 -11.07 14.54
CA GLU A 167 8.72 -12.08 14.18
C GLU A 167 7.50 -11.41 13.53
N LYS A 168 6.78 -12.16 12.69
CA LYS A 168 5.62 -11.64 11.96
C LYS A 168 4.51 -11.08 12.86
N GLU A 169 4.43 -11.57 14.11
CA GLU A 169 3.48 -11.07 15.11
C GLU A 169 3.91 -9.77 15.78
N HIS A 170 5.13 -9.27 15.52
CA HIS A 170 5.58 -8.00 16.10
C HIS A 170 4.67 -6.86 15.66
N PRO A 171 4.14 -6.02 16.58
CA PRO A 171 3.14 -5.01 16.23
C PRO A 171 3.58 -3.99 15.17
N LEU A 172 4.89 -3.64 15.13
CA LEU A 172 5.42 -2.76 14.07
C LEU A 172 5.60 -3.46 12.71
N ILE A 173 5.27 -4.75 12.61
CA ILE A 173 5.31 -5.55 11.38
C ILE A 173 3.89 -5.89 10.95
N SER A 174 3.06 -6.35 11.89
CA SER A 174 1.72 -6.84 11.60
C SER A 174 0.68 -5.74 11.38
N GLU A 175 0.95 -4.49 11.78
CA GLU A 175 -0.01 -3.39 11.66
C GLU A 175 0.36 -2.44 10.51
N GLU A 176 -0.64 -1.94 9.78
CA GLU A 176 -0.43 -0.89 8.77
C GLU A 176 -0.01 0.42 9.45
N LEU A 177 1.28 0.75 9.39
CA LEU A 177 1.84 1.88 10.14
C LEU A 177 1.69 3.23 9.44
N MET A 178 1.68 3.27 8.10
CA MET A 178 1.66 4.49 7.28
C MET A 178 2.80 5.46 7.65
N MET A 179 4.00 4.94 7.83
CA MET A 179 5.24 5.67 8.12
C MET A 179 6.46 4.83 7.70
N PRO A 180 7.65 5.45 7.45
CA PRO A 180 8.80 4.73 6.93
C PRO A 180 9.50 3.87 8.00
N VAL A 181 8.82 2.80 8.40
CA VAL A 181 9.30 1.77 9.33
C VAL A 181 9.09 0.41 8.67
N LEU A 182 10.16 -0.33 8.45
CA LEU A 182 10.16 -1.65 7.83
C LEU A 182 10.72 -2.69 8.79
N GLY A 183 9.87 -3.58 9.26
CA GLY A 183 10.30 -4.80 9.92
C GLY A 183 10.59 -5.89 8.90
N MET A 184 11.67 -6.63 9.09
CA MET A 184 12.03 -7.78 8.28
C MET A 184 11.77 -9.06 9.04
N VAL A 185 11.04 -9.98 8.43
CA VAL A 185 10.77 -11.33 8.90
C VAL A 185 11.60 -12.30 8.07
N ARG A 186 12.38 -13.15 8.71
CA ARG A 186 13.13 -14.22 8.03
C ARG A 186 12.26 -15.43 7.77
N ALA A 187 12.47 -16.08 6.66
CA ALA A 187 11.88 -17.37 6.31
C ALA A 187 12.98 -18.35 5.93
N LYS A 188 12.87 -19.60 6.37
CA LYS A 188 13.89 -20.64 6.09
C LYS A 188 14.01 -20.97 4.60
N ASP A 189 12.89 -20.84 3.88
CA ASP A 189 12.76 -21.14 2.45
C ASP A 189 11.64 -20.30 1.82
N PHE A 190 11.51 -20.40 0.50
CA PHE A 190 10.49 -19.66 -0.24
C PHE A 190 9.05 -20.03 0.17
N ASP A 191 8.79 -21.28 0.51
CA ASP A 191 7.46 -21.74 0.87
C ASP A 191 7.00 -21.11 2.19
N GLU A 192 7.86 -21.09 3.18
CA GLU A 192 7.59 -20.39 4.44
C GLU A 192 7.49 -18.86 4.23
N ALA A 193 8.28 -18.29 3.30
CA ALA A 193 8.16 -16.87 2.96
C ALA A 193 6.78 -16.54 2.40
N VAL A 194 6.24 -17.37 1.53
CA VAL A 194 4.87 -17.23 1.02
C VAL A 194 3.84 -17.31 2.14
N GLU A 195 3.95 -18.29 3.04
CA GLU A 195 3.02 -18.45 4.17
C GLU A 195 3.02 -17.21 5.08
N LYS A 196 4.22 -16.70 5.43
CA LYS A 196 4.38 -15.50 6.26
C LYS A 196 3.81 -14.26 5.58
N ALA A 197 4.10 -14.05 4.28
CA ALA A 197 3.59 -12.93 3.52
C ALA A 197 2.05 -12.95 3.40
N VAL A 198 1.45 -14.11 3.12
CA VAL A 198 0.00 -14.27 3.08
C VAL A 198 -0.64 -13.96 4.44
N TRP A 199 -0.01 -14.39 5.53
CA TRP A 199 -0.47 -14.07 6.88
C TRP A 199 -0.43 -12.56 7.16
N LEU A 200 0.64 -11.88 6.77
CA LEU A 200 0.85 -10.44 6.98
C LEU A 200 -0.09 -9.56 6.14
N GLU A 201 -0.53 -10.04 4.98
CA GLU A 201 -1.48 -9.34 4.12
C GLU A 201 -2.91 -9.33 4.72
N HIS A 202 -3.18 -10.16 5.72
CA HIS A 202 -4.44 -10.23 6.48
C HIS A 202 -5.71 -10.53 5.66
N GLY A 203 -5.58 -11.00 4.43
CA GLY A 203 -6.71 -11.25 3.53
C GLY A 203 -7.38 -9.97 3.02
N ASN A 204 -6.70 -8.83 3.10
CA ASN A 204 -7.13 -7.56 2.53
C ASN A 204 -7.25 -7.64 1.01
N ARG A 205 -6.42 -8.49 0.37
CA ARG A 205 -6.31 -8.66 -1.09
C ARG A 205 -6.03 -7.34 -1.81
N HIS A 206 -5.23 -6.53 -1.13
CA HIS A 206 -4.94 -5.17 -1.56
C HIS A 206 -3.76 -5.14 -2.53
N SER A 207 -2.56 -5.25 -2.03
CA SER A 207 -1.33 -5.21 -2.81
C SER A 207 -0.23 -6.05 -2.16
N ALA A 208 0.71 -6.50 -2.96
CA ALA A 208 1.89 -7.23 -2.53
C ALA A 208 3.05 -7.02 -3.50
N HIS A 209 4.26 -7.29 -3.04
CA HIS A 209 5.47 -7.12 -3.82
C HIS A 209 6.30 -8.40 -3.80
N ILE A 210 7.05 -8.65 -4.88
CA ILE A 210 8.00 -9.75 -4.95
C ILE A 210 9.27 -9.33 -5.70
N HIS A 211 10.41 -9.62 -5.10
CA HIS A 211 11.71 -9.54 -5.74
C HIS A 211 12.23 -10.95 -5.99
N SER A 212 12.21 -11.36 -7.24
CA SER A 212 12.56 -12.71 -7.70
C SER A 212 12.88 -12.72 -9.18
N LYS A 213 13.75 -13.62 -9.62
CA LYS A 213 13.99 -13.98 -11.02
C LYS A 213 13.43 -15.34 -11.38
N ASN A 214 12.88 -16.08 -10.41
CA ASN A 214 12.28 -17.39 -10.61
C ASN A 214 10.79 -17.25 -10.96
N VAL A 215 10.43 -17.56 -12.19
CA VAL A 215 9.05 -17.45 -12.70
C VAL A 215 8.08 -18.38 -11.95
N ASP A 216 8.53 -19.56 -11.52
CA ASP A 216 7.70 -20.50 -10.77
C ASP A 216 7.40 -19.96 -9.37
N ASN A 217 8.39 -19.38 -8.69
CA ASN A 217 8.22 -18.70 -7.40
C ASN A 217 7.24 -17.53 -7.52
N ILE A 218 7.43 -16.66 -8.54
CA ILE A 218 6.52 -15.54 -8.80
C ILE A 218 5.10 -16.03 -9.02
N THR A 219 4.92 -17.08 -9.82
CA THR A 219 3.61 -17.67 -10.12
C THR A 219 2.96 -18.26 -8.87
N LYS A 220 3.74 -18.97 -8.04
CA LYS A 220 3.26 -19.55 -6.78
C LYS A 220 2.81 -18.46 -5.81
N TYR A 221 3.63 -17.43 -5.63
CA TYR A 221 3.30 -16.31 -4.75
C TYR A 221 2.07 -15.56 -5.24
N ALA A 222 2.00 -15.22 -6.52
CA ALA A 222 0.86 -14.50 -7.10
C ALA A 222 -0.48 -15.22 -6.86
N LYS A 223 -0.49 -16.57 -6.99
CA LYS A 223 -1.68 -17.36 -6.71
C LYS A 223 -2.05 -17.43 -5.24
N ALA A 224 -1.05 -17.47 -4.36
CA ALA A 224 -1.28 -17.59 -2.92
C ALA A 224 -1.76 -16.28 -2.29
N ILE A 225 -1.14 -15.16 -2.67
CA ILE A 225 -1.43 -13.84 -2.09
C ILE A 225 -2.74 -13.24 -2.64
N ASP A 226 -3.08 -13.51 -3.90
CA ASP A 226 -4.34 -13.14 -4.57
C ASP A 226 -4.75 -11.68 -4.35
N THR A 227 -3.79 -10.75 -4.48
CA THR A 227 -4.01 -9.31 -4.32
C THR A 227 -4.43 -8.65 -5.65
N ALA A 228 -5.13 -7.51 -5.56
CA ALA A 228 -5.50 -6.71 -6.72
C ALA A 228 -4.28 -6.13 -7.45
N ILE A 229 -3.22 -5.84 -6.71
CA ILE A 229 -1.94 -5.35 -7.23
C ILE A 229 -0.83 -6.31 -6.80
N LEU A 230 -0.03 -6.74 -7.76
CA LEU A 230 1.23 -7.45 -7.51
C LEU A 230 2.34 -6.75 -8.28
N VAL A 231 3.33 -6.23 -7.55
CA VAL A 231 4.50 -5.58 -8.14
C VAL A 231 5.69 -6.54 -8.11
N LYS A 232 6.35 -6.68 -9.23
CA LYS A 232 7.54 -7.54 -9.36
C LYS A 232 8.78 -6.71 -9.68
N ASN A 233 9.83 -6.85 -8.87
CA ASN A 233 11.16 -6.25 -9.09
C ASN A 233 11.12 -4.74 -9.36
N ALA A 234 10.27 -4.03 -8.65
CA ALA A 234 10.10 -2.58 -8.75
C ALA A 234 9.56 -2.04 -7.41
N PRO A 235 9.74 -0.75 -7.14
CA PRO A 235 9.11 -0.12 -5.98
C PRO A 235 7.59 -0.06 -6.14
N SER A 236 6.86 -0.02 -5.03
CA SER A 236 5.40 -0.04 -4.99
C SER A 236 4.73 1.00 -5.88
N TYR A 237 5.30 2.19 -6.00
CA TYR A 237 4.73 3.25 -6.84
C TYR A 237 4.74 2.94 -8.36
N ALA A 238 5.42 1.89 -8.79
CA ALA A 238 5.27 1.37 -10.16
C ALA A 238 3.82 0.97 -10.44
N ALA A 239 3.08 0.49 -9.42
CA ALA A 239 1.65 0.20 -9.54
C ALA A 239 0.77 1.44 -9.76
N LEU A 240 1.27 2.62 -9.43
CA LEU A 240 0.60 3.90 -9.72
C LEU A 240 0.85 4.38 -11.16
N GLY A 241 1.69 3.66 -11.92
CA GLY A 241 2.11 4.01 -13.27
C GLY A 241 3.40 4.83 -13.33
N PHE A 242 4.14 4.97 -12.24
CA PHE A 242 5.41 5.66 -12.20
C PHE A 242 6.58 4.66 -12.28
N GLY A 243 7.20 4.58 -13.46
CA GLY A 243 8.30 3.64 -13.72
C GLY A 243 7.88 2.18 -13.95
N GLY A 244 6.57 1.91 -14.03
CA GLY A 244 6.00 0.60 -14.35
C GLY A 244 5.23 0.61 -15.66
N GLU A 245 4.79 -0.57 -16.09
CA GLU A 245 3.91 -0.72 -17.25
C GLU A 245 2.45 -0.45 -16.87
N GLY A 246 1.68 0.12 -17.81
CA GLY A 246 0.26 0.36 -17.65
C GLY A 246 -0.11 1.84 -17.52
N TYR A 247 -1.34 2.10 -17.17
CA TYR A 247 -1.88 3.45 -17.01
C TYR A 247 -1.79 3.92 -15.55
N CYS A 248 -1.66 5.25 -15.37
CA CYS A 248 -1.67 5.83 -14.04
C CYS A 248 -3.05 5.69 -13.37
N THR A 249 -3.07 5.28 -12.11
CA THR A 249 -4.27 5.19 -11.30
C THR A 249 -3.95 5.53 -9.84
N PHE A 250 -4.86 6.25 -9.16
CA PHE A 250 -4.75 6.58 -7.74
C PHE A 250 -5.98 6.14 -6.92
N THR A 251 -7.01 5.64 -7.57
CA THR A 251 -8.05 4.89 -6.88
C THR A 251 -7.57 3.46 -6.80
N ILE A 252 -6.93 3.14 -5.70
CA ILE A 252 -6.10 1.95 -5.61
C ILE A 252 -6.88 0.83 -4.93
N ALA A 253 -6.56 -0.38 -5.31
CA ALA A 253 -6.84 -1.66 -4.71
C ALA A 253 -8.18 -1.82 -3.97
N SER A 254 -9.03 -2.55 -4.60
CA SER A 254 -10.16 -3.18 -3.94
C SER A 254 -10.06 -4.68 -4.08
N ARG A 255 -10.67 -5.41 -3.15
CA ARG A 255 -10.73 -6.88 -3.15
C ARG A 255 -11.28 -7.47 -4.45
N THR A 256 -12.09 -6.71 -5.16
CA THR A 256 -12.76 -7.10 -6.42
C THR A 256 -12.09 -6.52 -7.66
N GLY A 257 -11.02 -5.72 -7.48
CA GLY A 257 -10.25 -5.12 -8.57
C GLY A 257 -10.84 -3.83 -9.16
N GLU A 258 -12.02 -3.38 -8.76
CA GLU A 258 -12.60 -2.13 -9.28
C GLU A 258 -11.82 -0.88 -8.89
N GLY A 259 -10.96 -0.96 -7.89
CA GLY A 259 -10.09 0.14 -7.46
C GLY A 259 -9.01 0.51 -8.47
N LEU A 260 -8.68 -0.39 -9.40
CA LEU A 260 -7.75 -0.12 -10.50
C LEU A 260 -8.46 0.63 -11.62
N THR A 261 -8.67 1.93 -11.42
CA THR A 261 -9.50 2.74 -12.30
C THR A 261 -8.72 3.44 -13.39
N SER A 262 -9.39 3.59 -14.54
CA SER A 262 -9.03 4.54 -15.59
C SER A 262 -10.21 5.47 -15.84
N ALA A 263 -10.08 6.44 -16.75
CA ALA A 263 -11.18 7.33 -17.11
C ALA A 263 -12.46 6.56 -17.48
N SER A 264 -12.35 5.41 -18.13
CA SER A 264 -13.49 4.56 -18.50
C SER A 264 -14.24 3.98 -17.29
N ALA A 265 -13.56 3.81 -16.13
CA ALA A 265 -14.21 3.31 -14.92
C ALA A 265 -15.28 4.26 -14.36
N PHE A 266 -15.15 5.57 -14.66
CA PHE A 266 -16.09 6.61 -14.24
C PHE A 266 -17.18 6.89 -15.27
N THR A 267 -17.22 6.15 -16.39
CA THR A 267 -18.20 6.32 -17.43
C THR A 267 -19.29 5.25 -17.37
N LYS A 268 -20.40 5.51 -18.03
CA LYS A 268 -21.52 4.59 -18.17
C LYS A 268 -21.34 3.75 -19.45
N ARG A 269 -21.26 2.44 -19.31
CA ARG A 269 -21.32 1.54 -20.48
C ARG A 269 -22.69 1.60 -21.12
N ARG A 270 -22.73 1.76 -22.43
CA ARG A 270 -23.94 1.80 -23.21
C ARG A 270 -23.80 0.90 -24.44
N ARG A 271 -24.77 0.01 -24.63
CA ARG A 271 -24.89 -0.78 -25.87
C ARG A 271 -25.90 -0.10 -26.77
N CYS A 272 -25.50 0.18 -27.99
CA CYS A 272 -26.40 0.63 -29.05
C CYS A 272 -26.41 -0.43 -30.14
N VAL A 273 -27.61 -0.89 -30.51
CA VAL A 273 -27.81 -1.86 -31.60
C VAL A 273 -28.62 -1.13 -32.68
N MET A 274 -28.09 -1.14 -33.88
CA MET A 274 -28.70 -0.49 -35.03
C MET A 274 -29.01 -1.55 -36.08
N SER A 275 -30.21 -1.51 -36.66
CA SER A 275 -30.62 -2.34 -37.80
C SER A 275 -30.68 -1.55 -39.11
N ASP A 276 -31.00 -0.28 -39.01
CA ASP A 276 -31.04 0.65 -40.16
C ASP A 276 -30.12 1.85 -39.89
N SER A 277 -30.17 2.86 -40.70
CA SER A 277 -29.38 4.09 -40.52
C SER A 277 -29.78 4.83 -39.26
N LEU A 278 -28.93 4.80 -38.25
CA LEU A 278 -29.05 5.57 -37.01
C LEU A 278 -27.71 6.23 -36.70
N CYS A 279 -27.71 7.54 -36.60
CA CYS A 279 -26.54 8.31 -36.17
C CYS A 279 -26.79 8.90 -34.78
N ILE A 280 -25.99 8.48 -33.78
CA ILE A 280 -25.96 9.03 -32.44
C ILE A 280 -24.61 9.76 -32.30
N ARG A 281 -24.63 11.07 -32.23
CA ARG A 281 -23.50 11.95 -32.03
C ARG A 281 -23.50 12.55 -30.64
#